data_b7d2d1af5660ac94d39f9f97c4ccabba
#
_entry.id   b7d2d1af5660ac94d39f9f97c4ccabba
#
_cell.length_a   1.000
_cell.length_b   1.000
_cell.length_c   1.000
_cell.angle_alpha   90.00
_cell.angle_beta   90.00
_cell.angle_gamma   90.00
#
_symmetry.space_group_name_H-M   'P 1'
#
loop_
_entity.id
_entity.type
_entity.pdbx_description
1 polymer ?
#
loop_
_entity_poly.entity_id
_entity_poly.type
_entity_poly.pdbx_seq_one_letter_code
_entity_poly.pdbx_strand_id
1 'polypeptide(L)'
;MTFWFGVPHSPGLVALSVVVAICSGYVGLGLAAQAADAFGLHRRGLLAGAAWSLGLGIWTMHFIAMQAAELPKDTLYSVLLTLLSFLLCVLVVGIAAFIVSNKGSRKYAVPLAAFIMGTGIVLMHYLGMHAITGKYMMYHDLRFSFMAALIAVAASYGALHMFELEVSRWTLSISSVIFGFAVSGMHYTAMMGTQFIPMEIAHMTFGPSVSRDALMIVVAVLAFIVSAVFLLYLVPERNPETITTPVAPERTIVGARARLGNATVVPVENEGATRLFPVSDIHAIQATTHYSLIFDGRHEHFSPWSISEMETRLDKSAFMRVHRSHLIAVGKVQALRKSGDSAVVETGVDTIRMIPVSRTHYAELKSRLGLRAIQRTHLRSRKAS
;
A
#
# COMPACT_ATOMS: atom_id res chain seq x y z
N MET A 1 48.40 -17.41 -1.19
CA MET A 1 46.90 -17.40 -1.10
C MET A 1 46.45 -16.00 -0.77
N THR A 2 46.05 -15.22 -1.76
CA THR A 2 45.55 -13.85 -1.56
C THR A 2 44.05 -13.96 -1.20
N PHE A 3 43.74 -13.80 0.06
CA PHE A 3 42.35 -13.70 0.53
C PHE A 3 41.78 -12.35 0.07
N TRP A 4 40.88 -12.37 -0.89
CA TRP A 4 40.16 -11.18 -1.34
C TRP A 4 39.03 -10.88 -0.37
N PHE A 5 39.18 -9.85 0.46
CA PHE A 5 38.05 -9.29 1.21
C PHE A 5 37.25 -8.41 0.24
N GLY A 6 36.07 -8.89 -0.10
CA GLY A 6 35.13 -8.22 -1.00
C GLY A 6 35.42 -8.47 -2.49
N VAL A 7 34.40 -8.86 -3.22
CA VAL A 7 34.46 -8.99 -4.68
C VAL A 7 34.35 -7.61 -5.30
N PRO A 8 35.21 -7.19 -6.28
CA PRO A 8 35.02 -5.94 -7.01
C PRO A 8 33.65 -5.91 -7.70
N HIS A 9 33.04 -4.72 -7.73
CA HIS A 9 31.73 -4.53 -8.33
C HIS A 9 31.77 -3.42 -9.37
N SER A 10 31.10 -3.64 -10.51
CA SER A 10 30.87 -2.62 -11.54
C SER A 10 29.98 -1.47 -11.00
N PRO A 11 30.47 -0.23 -10.90
CA PRO A 11 29.69 0.88 -10.32
C PRO A 11 28.37 1.16 -11.06
N GLY A 12 28.35 0.99 -12.39
CA GLY A 12 27.13 1.19 -13.18
C GLY A 12 26.03 0.20 -12.84
N LEU A 13 26.36 -1.09 -12.68
CA LEU A 13 25.39 -2.11 -12.30
C LEU A 13 24.97 -1.97 -10.83
N VAL A 14 25.87 -1.52 -9.95
CA VAL A 14 25.51 -1.16 -8.57
C VAL A 14 24.46 -0.06 -8.55
N ALA A 15 24.69 1.04 -9.30
CA ALA A 15 23.72 2.12 -9.40
C ALA A 15 22.38 1.64 -9.98
N LEU A 16 22.40 0.82 -11.04
CA LEU A 16 21.20 0.26 -11.64
C LEU A 16 20.42 -0.60 -10.65
N SER A 17 21.08 -1.43 -9.85
CA SER A 17 20.44 -2.26 -8.83
C SER A 17 19.67 -1.41 -7.81
N VAL A 18 20.26 -0.33 -7.33
CA VAL A 18 19.65 0.62 -6.40
C VAL A 18 18.42 1.31 -7.04
N VAL A 19 18.56 1.78 -8.28
CA VAL A 19 17.46 2.43 -9.02
C VAL A 19 16.26 1.49 -9.18
N VAL A 20 16.49 0.23 -9.56
CA VAL A 20 15.42 -0.77 -9.70
C VAL A 20 14.73 -1.01 -8.36
N ALA A 21 15.47 -1.10 -7.25
CA ALA A 21 14.90 -1.24 -5.92
C ALA A 21 14.04 -0.01 -5.53
N ILE A 22 14.48 1.20 -5.85
CA ILE A 22 13.73 2.44 -5.60
C ILE A 22 12.43 2.45 -6.42
N CYS A 23 12.50 2.15 -7.72
CA CYS A 23 11.34 2.13 -8.61
C CYS A 23 10.27 1.12 -8.14
N SER A 24 10.70 -0.10 -7.81
CA SER A 24 9.79 -1.13 -7.30
C SER A 24 9.24 -0.78 -5.91
N GLY A 25 10.05 -0.14 -5.07
CA GLY A 25 9.64 0.41 -3.78
C GLY A 25 8.53 1.44 -3.95
N TYR A 26 8.67 2.36 -4.88
CA TYR A 26 7.67 3.40 -5.15
C TYR A 26 6.32 2.81 -5.57
N VAL A 27 6.33 1.88 -6.52
CA VAL A 27 5.12 1.20 -6.98
C VAL A 27 4.50 0.35 -5.86
N GLY A 28 5.31 -0.49 -5.23
CA GLY A 28 4.82 -1.43 -4.23
C GLY A 28 4.29 -0.75 -2.96
N LEU A 29 5.01 0.25 -2.42
CA LEU A 29 4.54 1.03 -1.27
C LEU A 29 3.31 1.88 -1.64
N GLY A 30 3.25 2.42 -2.86
CA GLY A 30 2.10 3.17 -3.34
C GLY A 30 0.83 2.31 -3.48
N LEU A 31 0.94 1.10 -4.04
CA LEU A 31 -0.17 0.13 -4.09
C LEU A 31 -0.63 -0.30 -2.70
N ALA A 32 0.33 -0.51 -1.80
CA ALA A 32 0.04 -0.84 -0.42
C ALA A 32 -0.69 0.29 0.32
N ALA A 33 -0.29 1.54 0.11
CA ALA A 33 -0.98 2.70 0.66
C ALA A 33 -2.42 2.82 0.15
N GLN A 34 -2.65 2.59 -1.16
CA GLN A 34 -4.00 2.57 -1.74
C GLN A 34 -4.87 1.44 -1.16
N ALA A 35 -4.25 0.30 -0.82
CA ALA A 35 -4.97 -0.82 -0.20
C ALA A 35 -5.52 -0.50 1.20
N ALA A 36 -5.02 0.53 1.89
CA ALA A 36 -5.51 0.94 3.21
C ALA A 36 -6.96 1.43 3.15
N ASP A 37 -7.33 2.13 2.07
CA ASP A 37 -8.66 2.71 1.86
C ASP A 37 -9.56 1.83 0.97
N ALA A 38 -9.04 0.73 0.43
CA ALA A 38 -9.76 -0.19 -0.44
C ALA A 38 -10.45 -1.32 0.33
N PHE A 39 -11.50 -1.92 -0.28
CA PHE A 39 -12.28 -3.01 0.31
C PHE A 39 -12.41 -4.20 -0.65
N GLY A 40 -12.77 -5.35 -0.09
CA GLY A 40 -13.12 -6.55 -0.86
C GLY A 40 -12.01 -7.05 -1.79
N LEU A 41 -12.37 -7.42 -3.01
CA LEU A 41 -11.44 -7.94 -4.04
C LEU A 41 -10.44 -6.90 -4.52
N HIS A 42 -10.85 -5.63 -4.62
CA HIS A 42 -9.95 -4.54 -5.01
C HIS A 42 -8.78 -4.39 -4.04
N ARG A 43 -9.04 -4.41 -2.73
CA ARG A 43 -8.00 -4.40 -1.70
C ARG A 43 -7.04 -5.57 -1.83
N ARG A 44 -7.57 -6.79 -2.06
CA ARG A 44 -6.75 -7.99 -2.25
C ARG A 44 -5.86 -7.87 -3.48
N GLY A 45 -6.39 -7.32 -4.58
CA GLY A 45 -5.63 -7.05 -5.80
C GLY A 45 -4.48 -6.05 -5.57
N LEU A 46 -4.74 -4.95 -4.86
CA LEU A 46 -3.72 -3.96 -4.51
C LEU A 46 -2.61 -4.56 -3.62
N LEU A 47 -2.98 -5.36 -2.61
CA LEU A 47 -1.99 -6.04 -1.75
C LEU A 47 -1.16 -7.07 -2.52
N ALA A 48 -1.80 -7.84 -3.41
CA ALA A 48 -1.10 -8.78 -4.28
C ALA A 48 -0.14 -8.06 -5.24
N GLY A 49 -0.58 -6.95 -5.84
CA GLY A 49 0.24 -6.10 -6.68
C GLY A 49 1.43 -5.48 -5.93
N ALA A 50 1.20 -5.03 -4.69
CA ALA A 50 2.26 -4.53 -3.82
C ALA A 50 3.30 -5.61 -3.50
N ALA A 51 2.85 -6.81 -3.12
CA ALA A 51 3.74 -7.94 -2.83
C ALA A 51 4.54 -8.36 -4.05
N TRP A 52 3.88 -8.42 -5.21
CA TRP A 52 4.54 -8.76 -6.47
C TRP A 52 5.57 -7.70 -6.88
N SER A 53 5.21 -6.40 -6.83
CA SER A 53 6.12 -5.32 -7.19
C SER A 53 7.35 -5.26 -6.29
N LEU A 54 7.16 -5.30 -4.96
CA LEU A 54 8.27 -5.31 -4.01
C LEU A 54 9.13 -6.56 -4.15
N GLY A 55 8.51 -7.74 -4.18
CA GLY A 55 9.24 -9.02 -4.29
C GLY A 55 10.04 -9.13 -5.58
N LEU A 56 9.43 -8.76 -6.72
CA LEU A 56 10.12 -8.73 -8.02
C LEU A 56 11.27 -7.74 -8.01
N GLY A 57 11.06 -6.53 -7.46
CA GLY A 57 12.10 -5.51 -7.41
C GLY A 57 13.27 -5.89 -6.52
N ILE A 58 13.03 -6.44 -5.33
CA ILE A 58 14.07 -6.91 -4.40
C ILE A 58 14.88 -8.03 -5.08
N TRP A 59 14.21 -8.99 -5.70
CA TRP A 59 14.86 -10.10 -6.38
C TRP A 59 15.67 -9.64 -7.61
N THR A 60 15.09 -8.75 -8.43
CA THR A 60 15.77 -8.20 -9.61
C THR A 60 17.00 -7.38 -9.19
N MET A 61 16.86 -6.53 -8.16
CA MET A 61 17.98 -5.79 -7.58
C MET A 61 19.11 -6.72 -7.14
N HIS A 62 18.77 -7.81 -6.41
CA HIS A 62 19.76 -8.80 -5.96
C HIS A 62 20.53 -9.40 -7.13
N PHE A 63 19.86 -9.85 -8.20
CA PHE A 63 20.54 -10.46 -9.34
C PHE A 63 21.26 -9.45 -10.24
N ILE A 64 20.83 -8.19 -10.33
CA ILE A 64 21.63 -7.12 -10.96
C ILE A 64 22.91 -6.90 -10.15
N ALA A 65 22.81 -6.82 -8.84
CA ALA A 65 23.96 -6.65 -7.95
C ALA A 65 24.91 -7.84 -8.01
N MET A 66 24.40 -9.07 -8.18
CA MET A 66 25.20 -10.26 -8.45
C MET A 66 25.92 -10.20 -9.81
N GLN A 67 25.28 -9.60 -10.83
CA GLN A 67 25.94 -9.35 -12.13
C GLN A 67 27.01 -8.26 -12.03
N ALA A 68 26.86 -7.32 -11.08
CA ALA A 68 27.88 -6.30 -10.82
C ALA A 68 29.16 -6.91 -10.23
N ALA A 69 29.07 -8.03 -9.52
CA ALA A 69 30.21 -8.73 -8.95
C ALA A 69 31.08 -9.37 -10.04
N GLU A 70 32.40 -9.19 -9.96
CA GLU A 70 33.37 -9.77 -10.87
C GLU A 70 33.60 -11.27 -10.56
N LEU A 71 32.59 -12.09 -10.91
CA LEU A 71 32.67 -13.53 -10.79
C LEU A 71 33.35 -14.15 -12.02
N PRO A 72 33.92 -15.39 -11.89
CA PRO A 72 34.48 -16.14 -13.02
C PRO A 72 33.48 -16.29 -14.18
N LYS A 73 33.98 -16.26 -15.43
CA LYS A 73 33.14 -16.32 -16.64
C LYS A 73 32.38 -17.64 -16.82
N ASP A 74 32.88 -18.72 -16.24
CA ASP A 74 32.27 -20.07 -16.23
C ASP A 74 31.20 -20.27 -15.14
N THR A 75 30.82 -19.19 -14.45
CA THR A 75 29.78 -19.24 -13.43
C THR A 75 28.43 -19.58 -14.06
N LEU A 76 27.77 -20.61 -13.50
CA LEU A 76 26.43 -21.04 -13.85
C LEU A 76 25.48 -20.78 -12.67
N TYR A 77 24.19 -20.74 -12.96
CA TYR A 77 23.14 -20.57 -11.94
C TYR A 77 22.13 -21.70 -12.02
N SER A 78 21.85 -22.35 -10.89
CA SER A 78 20.80 -23.35 -10.77
C SER A 78 19.42 -22.70 -10.99
N VAL A 79 18.69 -23.18 -12.00
CA VAL A 79 17.35 -22.68 -12.31
C VAL A 79 16.41 -22.85 -11.12
N LEU A 80 16.47 -24.01 -10.46
CA LEU A 80 15.58 -24.32 -9.34
C LEU A 80 15.80 -23.37 -8.16
N LEU A 81 17.06 -23.17 -7.73
CA LEU A 81 17.36 -22.30 -6.57
C LEU A 81 17.08 -20.83 -6.89
N THR A 82 17.36 -20.40 -8.12
CA THR A 82 17.04 -19.06 -8.61
C THR A 82 15.53 -18.80 -8.58
N LEU A 83 14.72 -19.76 -9.06
CA LEU A 83 13.25 -19.65 -9.02
C LEU A 83 12.71 -19.70 -7.60
N LEU A 84 13.24 -20.63 -6.75
CA LEU A 84 12.82 -20.72 -5.35
C LEU A 84 13.14 -19.44 -4.58
N SER A 85 14.29 -18.79 -4.85
CA SER A 85 14.62 -17.50 -4.23
C SER A 85 13.60 -16.42 -4.61
N PHE A 86 13.15 -16.39 -5.86
CA PHE A 86 12.10 -15.48 -6.31
C PHE A 86 10.76 -15.73 -5.61
N LEU A 87 10.29 -16.98 -5.64
CA LEU A 87 9.01 -17.36 -5.03
C LEU A 87 9.02 -17.09 -3.52
N LEU A 88 10.12 -17.37 -2.84
CA LEU A 88 10.30 -17.06 -1.42
C LEU A 88 10.16 -15.56 -1.17
N CYS A 89 10.80 -14.72 -1.98
CA CYS A 89 10.74 -13.27 -1.84
C CYS A 89 9.30 -12.76 -1.94
N VAL A 90 8.59 -13.12 -3.01
CA VAL A 90 7.18 -12.72 -3.21
C VAL A 90 6.28 -13.22 -2.08
N LEU A 91 6.49 -14.47 -1.64
CA LEU A 91 5.72 -15.09 -0.57
C LEU A 91 5.86 -14.35 0.75
N VAL A 92 7.10 -14.06 1.19
CA VAL A 92 7.33 -13.43 2.50
C VAL A 92 6.85 -11.97 2.51
N VAL A 93 7.02 -11.25 1.39
CA VAL A 93 6.46 -9.90 1.24
C VAL A 93 4.93 -9.94 1.27
N GLY A 94 4.32 -10.93 0.61
CA GLY A 94 2.86 -11.15 0.63
C GLY A 94 2.33 -11.47 2.02
N ILE A 95 3.01 -12.35 2.76
CA ILE A 95 2.65 -12.68 4.15
C ILE A 95 2.75 -11.43 5.04
N ALA A 96 3.82 -10.66 4.93
CA ALA A 96 4.00 -9.43 5.69
C ALA A 96 2.90 -8.41 5.41
N ALA A 97 2.58 -8.17 4.13
CA ALA A 97 1.49 -7.30 3.70
C ALA A 97 0.13 -7.79 4.24
N PHE A 98 -0.12 -9.10 4.24
CA PHE A 98 -1.34 -9.69 4.79
C PHE A 98 -1.45 -9.47 6.31
N ILE A 99 -0.37 -9.70 7.07
CA ILE A 99 -0.35 -9.51 8.53
C ILE A 99 -0.66 -8.06 8.89
N VAL A 100 0.02 -7.09 8.25
CA VAL A 100 -0.19 -5.66 8.52
C VAL A 100 -1.58 -5.21 8.07
N SER A 101 -2.13 -5.82 7.01
CA SER A 101 -3.44 -5.46 6.49
C SER A 101 -4.60 -5.90 7.40
N ASN A 102 -4.40 -6.88 8.29
CA ASN A 102 -5.41 -7.33 9.24
C ASN A 102 -5.56 -6.32 10.40
N LYS A 103 -6.82 -5.90 10.67
CA LYS A 103 -7.16 -4.88 11.69
C LYS A 103 -7.00 -5.36 13.16
N GLY A 104 -6.19 -6.40 13.42
CA GLY A 104 -5.84 -6.88 14.76
C GLY A 104 -4.95 -5.88 15.53
N SER A 105 -4.44 -6.30 16.70
CA SER A 105 -3.56 -5.45 17.53
C SER A 105 -2.30 -5.03 16.75
N ARG A 106 -2.33 -3.82 16.17
CA ARG A 106 -1.27 -3.24 15.32
C ARG A 106 0.08 -3.19 16.02
N LYS A 107 0.08 -3.07 17.36
CA LYS A 107 1.31 -2.99 18.18
C LYS A 107 2.29 -4.14 17.92
N TYR A 108 1.79 -5.34 17.64
CA TYR A 108 2.62 -6.53 17.40
C TYR A 108 2.66 -6.95 15.95
N ALA A 109 1.68 -6.52 15.13
CA ALA A 109 1.57 -6.93 13.72
C ALA A 109 2.73 -6.38 12.88
N VAL A 110 3.05 -5.10 13.00
CA VAL A 110 4.14 -4.48 12.21
C VAL A 110 5.52 -5.06 12.57
N PRO A 111 5.91 -5.17 13.86
CA PRO A 111 7.18 -5.80 14.22
C PRO A 111 7.29 -7.26 13.76
N LEU A 112 6.23 -8.05 13.91
CA LEU A 112 6.19 -9.45 13.47
C LEU A 112 6.32 -9.56 11.94
N ALA A 113 5.56 -8.77 11.20
CA ALA A 113 5.63 -8.74 9.74
C ALA A 113 7.01 -8.28 9.25
N ALA A 114 7.60 -7.28 9.90
CA ALA A 114 8.95 -6.80 9.58
C ALA A 114 10.02 -7.87 9.84
N PHE A 115 9.90 -8.61 10.92
CA PHE A 115 10.79 -9.72 11.22
C PHE A 115 10.68 -10.84 10.17
N ILE A 116 9.45 -11.25 9.81
CA ILE A 116 9.20 -12.27 8.77
C ILE A 116 9.73 -11.79 7.42
N MET A 117 9.40 -10.56 7.02
CA MET A 117 9.83 -9.99 5.75
C MET A 117 11.35 -9.85 5.68
N GLY A 118 11.97 -9.27 6.70
CA GLY A 118 13.42 -9.07 6.74
C GLY A 118 14.19 -10.39 6.74
N THR A 119 13.77 -11.35 7.54
CA THR A 119 14.36 -12.72 7.54
C THR A 119 14.18 -13.39 6.18
N GLY A 120 12.99 -13.24 5.57
CA GLY A 120 12.74 -13.81 4.23
C GLY A 120 13.59 -13.17 3.13
N ILE A 121 13.87 -11.86 3.19
CA ILE A 121 14.77 -11.17 2.26
C ILE A 121 16.20 -11.70 2.41
N VAL A 122 16.66 -11.90 3.64
CA VAL A 122 17.99 -12.50 3.90
C VAL A 122 18.06 -13.93 3.38
N LEU A 123 17.03 -14.74 3.64
CA LEU A 123 16.95 -16.11 3.12
C LEU A 123 16.93 -16.13 1.58
N MET A 124 16.20 -15.24 0.94
CA MET A 124 16.21 -15.08 -0.51
C MET A 124 17.61 -14.76 -1.04
N HIS A 125 18.32 -13.82 -0.38
CA HIS A 125 19.67 -13.45 -0.75
C HIS A 125 20.62 -14.67 -0.71
N TYR A 126 20.68 -15.38 0.42
CA TYR A 126 21.56 -16.53 0.55
C TYR A 126 21.14 -17.70 -0.34
N LEU A 127 19.82 -17.90 -0.55
CA LEU A 127 19.35 -18.92 -1.50
C LEU A 127 19.76 -18.58 -2.94
N GLY A 128 19.68 -17.28 -3.32
CA GLY A 128 20.18 -16.77 -4.59
C GLY A 128 21.70 -16.92 -4.74
N MET A 129 22.47 -16.73 -3.66
CA MET A 129 23.91 -16.98 -3.61
C MET A 129 24.21 -18.48 -3.83
N HIS A 130 23.48 -19.36 -3.16
CA HIS A 130 23.65 -20.83 -3.31
C HIS A 130 23.18 -21.36 -4.67
N ALA A 131 22.45 -20.54 -5.47
CA ALA A 131 22.17 -20.87 -6.85
C ALA A 131 23.42 -20.85 -7.74
N ILE A 132 24.47 -20.17 -7.31
CA ILE A 132 25.74 -20.09 -8.03
C ILE A 132 26.46 -21.45 -7.99
N THR A 133 26.85 -21.92 -9.17
CA THR A 133 27.60 -23.18 -9.33
C THR A 133 28.92 -22.91 -10.06
N GLY A 134 29.96 -23.61 -9.67
CA GLY A 134 31.31 -23.44 -10.25
C GLY A 134 32.38 -24.11 -9.42
N LYS A 135 33.64 -23.85 -9.77
CA LYS A 135 34.82 -24.38 -9.08
C LYS A 135 35.23 -23.53 -7.88
N TYR A 136 34.27 -23.19 -7.00
CA TYR A 136 34.55 -22.44 -5.77
C TYR A 136 33.52 -22.78 -4.70
N MET A 137 33.95 -22.64 -3.45
CA MET A 137 33.10 -22.70 -2.27
C MET A 137 32.89 -21.27 -1.74
N MET A 138 31.69 -21.00 -1.27
CA MET A 138 31.37 -19.72 -0.63
C MET A 138 31.47 -19.86 0.89
N TYR A 139 32.20 -18.95 1.49
CA TYR A 139 32.25 -18.76 2.94
C TYR A 139 31.58 -17.46 3.30
N HIS A 140 30.73 -17.46 4.32
CA HIS A 140 30.03 -16.28 4.81
C HIS A 140 30.47 -15.97 6.24
N ASP A 141 30.98 -14.75 6.45
CA ASP A 141 31.30 -14.28 7.79
C ASP A 141 29.99 -13.94 8.53
N LEU A 142 29.79 -14.60 9.69
CA LEU A 142 28.59 -14.44 10.50
C LEU A 142 28.32 -13.02 10.97
N ARG A 143 29.37 -12.20 11.14
CA ARG A 143 29.23 -10.79 11.57
C ARG A 143 28.51 -9.97 10.51
N PHE A 144 28.92 -10.11 9.26
CA PHE A 144 28.31 -9.42 8.13
C PHE A 144 26.92 -10.00 7.84
N SER A 145 26.73 -11.30 7.98
CA SER A 145 25.41 -11.94 7.84
C SER A 145 24.42 -11.42 8.90
N PHE A 146 24.86 -11.27 10.13
CA PHE A 146 24.05 -10.70 11.21
C PHE A 146 23.74 -9.22 10.97
N MET A 147 24.72 -8.42 10.55
CA MET A 147 24.52 -7.01 10.18
C MET A 147 23.52 -6.87 9.03
N ALA A 148 23.66 -7.69 7.99
CA ALA A 148 22.72 -7.72 6.87
C ALA A 148 21.29 -8.05 7.33
N ALA A 149 21.14 -9.01 8.25
CA ALA A 149 19.84 -9.35 8.82
C ALA A 149 19.23 -8.20 9.62
N LEU A 150 20.01 -7.49 10.42
CA LEU A 150 19.54 -6.30 11.12
C LEU A 150 19.07 -5.21 10.16
N ILE A 151 19.85 -4.93 9.10
CA ILE A 151 19.48 -3.96 8.07
C ILE A 151 18.17 -4.38 7.38
N ALA A 152 18.04 -5.67 7.02
CA ALA A 152 16.83 -6.20 6.36
C ALA A 152 15.58 -6.04 7.24
N VAL A 153 15.66 -6.37 8.53
CA VAL A 153 14.52 -6.24 9.47
C VAL A 153 14.19 -4.77 9.71
N ALA A 154 15.19 -3.90 9.88
CA ALA A 154 14.98 -2.46 10.06
C ALA A 154 14.36 -1.81 8.81
N ALA A 155 14.84 -2.18 7.61
CA ALA A 155 14.27 -1.73 6.33
C ALA A 155 12.82 -2.18 6.16
N SER A 156 12.54 -3.45 6.49
CA SER A 156 11.19 -4.01 6.45
C SER A 156 10.26 -3.33 7.43
N TYR A 157 10.73 -3.02 8.64
CA TYR A 157 9.95 -2.29 9.64
C TYR A 157 9.61 -0.88 9.14
N GLY A 158 10.58 -0.15 8.62
CA GLY A 158 10.37 1.18 8.04
C GLY A 158 9.37 1.15 6.88
N ALA A 159 9.52 0.21 5.94
CA ALA A 159 8.62 0.04 4.81
C ALA A 159 7.18 -0.26 5.27
N LEU A 160 7.00 -1.19 6.21
CA LEU A 160 5.69 -1.59 6.70
C LEU A 160 5.03 -0.52 7.58
N HIS A 161 5.81 0.27 8.32
CA HIS A 161 5.29 1.37 9.11
C HIS A 161 4.69 2.50 8.25
N MET A 162 5.20 2.65 7.02
CA MET A 162 4.65 3.61 6.06
C MET A 162 3.20 3.32 5.64
N PHE A 163 2.72 2.06 5.79
CA PHE A 163 1.30 1.73 5.57
C PHE A 163 0.35 2.41 6.57
N GLU A 164 0.87 2.98 7.66
CA GLU A 164 0.09 3.64 8.70
C GLU A 164 -0.04 5.16 8.51
N LEU A 165 0.81 5.75 7.68
CA LEU A 165 0.88 7.19 7.48
C LEU A 165 0.01 7.63 6.29
N GLU A 166 -0.56 8.84 6.38
CA GLU A 166 -1.16 9.50 5.20
C GLU A 166 -0.06 9.78 4.18
N VAL A 167 -0.04 9.01 3.09
CA VAL A 167 1.07 9.02 2.12
C VAL A 167 0.87 10.14 1.11
N SER A 168 1.58 11.24 1.30
CA SER A 168 1.77 12.24 0.23
C SER A 168 2.74 11.70 -0.83
N ARG A 169 2.72 12.24 -2.06
CA ARG A 169 3.68 11.85 -3.12
C ARG A 169 5.14 12.05 -2.67
N TRP A 170 5.44 13.09 -1.90
CA TRP A 170 6.76 13.34 -1.34
C TRP A 170 7.18 12.30 -0.31
N THR A 171 6.28 11.95 0.60
CA THR A 171 6.53 10.90 1.60
C THR A 171 6.79 9.56 0.93
N LEU A 172 5.99 9.20 -0.09
CA LEU A 172 6.18 7.98 -0.87
C LEU A 172 7.54 7.95 -1.58
N SER A 173 7.95 9.07 -2.23
CA SER A 173 9.24 9.17 -2.90
C SER A 173 10.41 8.98 -1.93
N ILE A 174 10.40 9.68 -0.79
CA ILE A 174 11.46 9.58 0.22
C ILE A 174 11.53 8.16 0.78
N SER A 175 10.36 7.55 1.10
CA SER A 175 10.31 6.19 1.63
C SER A 175 10.82 5.15 0.64
N SER A 176 10.55 5.34 -0.64
CA SER A 176 11.03 4.45 -1.70
C SER A 176 12.54 4.53 -1.87
N VAL A 177 13.10 5.74 -1.77
CA VAL A 177 14.55 5.96 -1.78
C VAL A 177 15.21 5.28 -0.57
N ILE A 178 14.66 5.50 0.64
CA ILE A 178 15.17 4.87 1.87
C ILE A 178 15.07 3.35 1.75
N PHE A 179 13.95 2.82 1.29
CA PHE A 179 13.75 1.39 1.07
C PHE A 179 14.77 0.81 0.09
N GLY A 180 14.95 1.45 -1.07
CA GLY A 180 15.89 1.00 -2.09
C GLY A 180 17.34 0.95 -1.58
N PHE A 181 17.77 1.99 -0.88
CA PHE A 181 19.10 2.02 -0.26
C PHE A 181 19.24 0.98 0.87
N ALA A 182 18.23 0.78 1.69
CA ALA A 182 18.27 -0.17 2.80
C ALA A 182 18.35 -1.62 2.32
N VAL A 183 17.52 -1.99 1.31
CA VAL A 183 17.53 -3.36 0.74
C VAL A 183 18.84 -3.61 -0.02
N SER A 184 19.34 -2.64 -0.79
CA SER A 184 20.62 -2.73 -1.44
C SER A 184 21.77 -2.77 -0.41
N GLY A 185 21.69 -1.96 0.64
CA GLY A 185 22.66 -1.96 1.74
C GLY A 185 22.76 -3.31 2.44
N MET A 186 21.64 -4.00 2.65
CA MET A 186 21.65 -5.38 3.15
C MET A 186 22.45 -6.30 2.23
N HIS A 187 22.14 -6.26 0.92
CA HIS A 187 22.83 -7.10 -0.06
C HIS A 187 24.35 -6.87 -0.07
N TYR A 188 24.77 -5.61 -0.19
CA TYR A 188 26.20 -5.30 -0.26
C TYR A 188 26.91 -5.55 1.08
N THR A 189 26.25 -5.38 2.22
CA THR A 189 26.79 -5.76 3.52
C THR A 189 27.02 -7.28 3.59
N ALA A 190 26.07 -8.09 3.14
CA ALA A 190 26.24 -9.54 3.06
C ALA A 190 27.39 -9.95 2.11
N MET A 191 27.52 -9.26 0.96
CA MET A 191 28.59 -9.49 -0.01
C MET A 191 29.98 -9.11 0.52
N MET A 192 30.10 -8.10 1.37
CA MET A 192 31.36 -7.75 2.03
C MET A 192 31.88 -8.88 2.92
N GLY A 193 30.97 -9.67 3.51
CA GLY A 193 31.31 -10.85 4.32
C GLY A 193 31.42 -12.15 3.52
N THR A 194 31.23 -12.12 2.19
CA THR A 194 31.26 -13.32 1.36
C THR A 194 32.60 -13.47 0.68
N GLN A 195 33.20 -14.67 0.80
CA GLN A 195 34.47 -15.03 0.17
C GLN A 195 34.26 -16.23 -0.78
N PHE A 196 34.85 -16.16 -1.97
CA PHE A 196 34.85 -17.25 -2.95
C PHE A 196 36.20 -17.93 -2.91
N ILE A 197 36.23 -19.17 -2.47
CA ILE A 197 37.43 -19.99 -2.30
C ILE A 197 37.51 -20.95 -3.50
N PRO A 198 38.52 -20.86 -4.38
CA PRO A 198 38.67 -21.78 -5.50
C PRO A 198 38.76 -23.24 -5.06
N MET A 199 38.12 -24.13 -5.79
CA MET A 199 38.16 -25.59 -5.58
C MET A 199 38.55 -26.31 -6.89
N GLU A 200 39.20 -27.45 -6.76
CA GLU A 200 39.57 -28.28 -7.92
C GLU A 200 38.33 -29.00 -8.51
N ILE A 201 37.38 -29.35 -7.67
CA ILE A 201 36.13 -30.05 -8.05
C ILE A 201 35.00 -29.04 -8.09
N ALA A 202 34.26 -29.01 -9.20
CA ALA A 202 33.08 -28.13 -9.32
C ALA A 202 31.96 -28.60 -8.38
N HIS A 203 31.41 -27.64 -7.61
CA HIS A 203 30.16 -27.87 -6.92
C HIS A 203 29.01 -27.90 -7.95
N MET A 204 28.45 -29.10 -8.15
CA MET A 204 27.28 -29.29 -9.01
C MET A 204 26.01 -29.26 -8.17
N THR A 205 25.08 -28.38 -8.53
CA THR A 205 23.72 -28.41 -7.97
C THR A 205 22.85 -29.37 -8.79
N PHE A 206 21.84 -29.96 -8.15
CA PHE A 206 20.87 -30.80 -8.84
C PHE A 206 20.01 -29.97 -9.79
N GLY A 207 19.80 -30.44 -11.02
CA GLY A 207 18.89 -29.89 -11.99
C GLY A 207 19.54 -28.99 -13.06
N PRO A 208 18.72 -28.38 -13.93
CA PRO A 208 19.21 -27.54 -15.02
C PRO A 208 19.88 -26.28 -14.48
N SER A 209 20.91 -25.81 -15.19
CA SER A 209 21.64 -24.59 -14.90
C SER A 209 21.62 -23.67 -16.13
N VAL A 210 21.61 -22.38 -15.91
CA VAL A 210 21.70 -21.35 -16.95
C VAL A 210 23.03 -20.62 -16.83
N SER A 211 23.54 -20.16 -17.98
CA SER A 211 24.73 -19.32 -18.00
C SER A 211 24.44 -17.94 -17.37
N ARG A 212 25.51 -17.27 -16.93
CA ARG A 212 25.44 -15.89 -16.46
C ARG A 212 24.76 -14.96 -17.47
N ASP A 213 25.08 -15.12 -18.76
CA ASP A 213 24.53 -14.28 -19.82
C ASP A 213 23.01 -14.51 -20.01
N ALA A 214 22.56 -15.78 -19.98
CA ALA A 214 21.14 -16.11 -20.07
C ALA A 214 20.37 -15.55 -18.87
N LEU A 215 20.91 -15.66 -17.65
CA LEU A 215 20.30 -15.05 -16.46
C LEU A 215 20.28 -13.50 -16.57
N MET A 216 21.35 -12.90 -17.10
CA MET A 216 21.41 -11.45 -17.32
C MET A 216 20.29 -10.97 -18.24
N ILE A 217 19.98 -11.69 -19.31
CA ILE A 217 18.86 -11.37 -20.21
C ILE A 217 17.53 -11.39 -19.45
N VAL A 218 17.28 -12.45 -18.66
CA VAL A 218 16.05 -12.56 -17.86
C VAL A 218 15.94 -11.39 -16.89
N VAL A 219 17.00 -11.10 -16.14
CA VAL A 219 17.04 -10.01 -15.17
C VAL A 219 16.87 -8.64 -15.83
N ALA A 220 17.47 -8.43 -17.02
CA ALA A 220 17.30 -7.20 -17.80
C ALA A 220 15.84 -7.01 -18.26
N VAL A 221 15.17 -8.06 -18.74
CA VAL A 221 13.75 -8.01 -19.10
C VAL A 221 12.89 -7.67 -17.87
N LEU A 222 13.16 -8.30 -16.72
CA LEU A 222 12.42 -8.01 -15.49
C LEU A 222 12.68 -6.59 -14.98
N ALA A 223 13.92 -6.09 -15.05
CA ALA A 223 14.24 -4.71 -14.72
C ALA A 223 13.50 -3.72 -15.63
N PHE A 224 13.39 -4.05 -16.92
CA PHE A 224 12.61 -3.25 -17.87
C PHE A 224 11.12 -3.25 -17.50
N ILE A 225 10.54 -4.40 -17.15
CA ILE A 225 9.15 -4.51 -16.70
C ILE A 225 8.92 -3.67 -15.44
N VAL A 226 9.81 -3.75 -14.44
CA VAL A 226 9.74 -2.92 -13.22
C VAL A 226 9.75 -1.45 -13.57
N SER A 227 10.65 -1.03 -14.46
CA SER A 227 10.75 0.36 -14.90
C SER A 227 9.51 0.81 -15.69
N ALA A 228 8.98 -0.05 -16.56
CA ALA A 228 7.75 0.24 -17.32
C ALA A 228 6.53 0.39 -16.38
N VAL A 229 6.37 -0.50 -15.41
CA VAL A 229 5.30 -0.41 -14.42
C VAL A 229 5.46 0.85 -13.56
N PHE A 230 6.69 1.20 -13.18
CA PHE A 230 6.95 2.45 -12.47
C PHE A 230 6.56 3.69 -13.30
N LEU A 231 6.93 3.73 -14.58
CA LEU A 231 6.55 4.83 -15.46
C LEU A 231 5.03 4.92 -15.65
N LEU A 232 4.35 3.79 -15.84
CA LEU A 232 2.89 3.75 -15.93
C LEU A 232 2.23 4.24 -14.63
N TYR A 233 2.80 3.89 -13.47
CA TYR A 233 2.30 4.36 -12.18
C TYR A 233 2.49 5.86 -11.95
N LEU A 234 3.50 6.47 -12.59
CA LEU A 234 3.74 7.92 -12.56
C LEU A 234 2.80 8.71 -13.47
N VAL A 235 2.19 8.07 -14.48
CA VAL A 235 1.25 8.77 -15.37
C VAL A 235 0.06 9.22 -14.53
N PRO A 236 -0.21 10.54 -14.44
CA PRO A 236 -1.40 11.01 -13.74
C PRO A 236 -2.63 10.45 -14.46
N GLU A 237 -3.54 9.81 -13.74
CA GLU A 237 -4.86 9.58 -14.29
C GLU A 237 -5.42 10.93 -14.71
N ARG A 238 -5.53 11.14 -16.01
CA ARG A 238 -6.26 12.30 -16.52
C ARG A 238 -7.69 12.11 -16.03
N ASN A 239 -8.09 12.93 -15.07
CA ASN A 239 -9.50 13.14 -14.85
C ASN A 239 -10.11 13.48 -16.22
N PRO A 240 -11.15 12.76 -16.66
CA PRO A 240 -11.86 13.12 -17.87
C PRO A 240 -12.66 14.43 -17.70
N GLU A 241 -12.30 15.28 -16.77
CA GLU A 241 -12.81 16.62 -16.60
C GLU A 241 -11.99 17.54 -17.49
N THR A 242 -12.58 17.84 -18.59
CA THR A 242 -12.46 18.96 -19.52
C THR A 242 -12.13 18.53 -20.94
N ILE A 243 -12.95 17.66 -21.51
CA ILE A 243 -13.31 17.88 -22.91
C ILE A 243 -14.58 18.74 -22.84
N THR A 244 -14.41 20.03 -22.68
CA THR A 244 -15.38 20.99 -23.18
C THR A 244 -15.31 20.96 -24.70
N THR A 245 -15.87 19.90 -25.28
CA THR A 245 -16.40 19.98 -26.62
C THR A 245 -17.53 20.99 -26.54
N PRO A 246 -17.56 22.05 -27.36
CA PRO A 246 -18.75 22.87 -27.52
C PRO A 246 -19.84 21.95 -28.06
N VAL A 247 -20.65 21.37 -27.18
CA VAL A 247 -21.85 20.66 -27.60
C VAL A 247 -22.78 21.69 -28.20
N ALA A 248 -22.96 21.60 -29.50
CA ALA A 248 -24.10 22.21 -30.18
C ALA A 248 -25.39 21.87 -29.43
N PRO A 249 -26.37 22.78 -29.38
CA PRO A 249 -27.56 22.60 -28.56
C PRO A 249 -28.40 21.43 -29.06
N GLU A 250 -28.29 20.27 -28.42
CA GLU A 250 -29.17 19.15 -28.69
C GLU A 250 -30.38 19.18 -27.73
N ARG A 251 -31.47 19.22 -28.37
CA ARG A 251 -32.89 19.22 -27.96
C ARG A 251 -33.21 18.78 -26.52
N THR A 252 -33.78 19.76 -25.86
CA THR A 252 -34.72 19.74 -24.73
C THR A 252 -35.45 18.39 -24.56
N ILE A 253 -35.07 17.58 -23.54
CA ILE A 253 -36.04 16.77 -22.83
C ILE A 253 -36.45 17.59 -21.60
N VAL A 254 -37.66 18.11 -21.69
CA VAL A 254 -38.37 18.81 -20.62
C VAL A 254 -38.60 17.85 -19.47
N GLY A 255 -38.01 18.15 -18.31
CA GLY A 255 -38.37 17.45 -17.09
C GLY A 255 -37.36 17.68 -15.97
N ALA A 256 -37.66 18.59 -15.09
CA ALA A 256 -37.06 18.86 -13.79
C ALA A 256 -35.70 19.57 -13.78
N ARG A 257 -35.73 20.86 -13.90
CA ARG A 257 -34.84 21.78 -13.20
C ARG A 257 -34.89 21.46 -11.70
N ALA A 258 -34.04 20.50 -11.22
CA ALA A 258 -33.83 20.31 -9.80
C ALA A 258 -33.28 21.64 -9.26
N ARG A 259 -34.02 22.33 -8.44
CA ARG A 259 -33.58 23.51 -7.69
C ARG A 259 -32.39 23.05 -6.84
N LEU A 260 -31.29 23.78 -6.88
CA LEU A 260 -30.14 23.56 -5.99
C LEU A 260 -30.67 23.40 -4.55
N GLY A 261 -30.37 22.20 -3.94
CA GLY A 261 -30.75 21.92 -2.56
C GLY A 261 -31.94 20.99 -2.31
N ASN A 262 -32.59 20.39 -3.36
CA ASN A 262 -33.76 19.53 -3.20
C ASN A 262 -33.74 18.31 -4.13
N ALA A 263 -32.57 17.66 -4.31
CA ALA A 263 -32.53 16.38 -5.01
C ALA A 263 -33.31 15.34 -4.21
N THR A 264 -34.25 14.63 -4.85
CA THR A 264 -35.01 13.54 -4.26
C THR A 264 -34.43 12.17 -4.58
N VAL A 265 -33.55 12.12 -5.58
CA VAL A 265 -32.84 10.92 -6.04
C VAL A 265 -31.39 11.24 -6.33
N VAL A 266 -30.53 10.23 -6.17
CA VAL A 266 -29.09 10.30 -6.45
C VAL A 266 -28.76 9.19 -7.46
N PRO A 267 -27.95 9.45 -8.51
CA PRO A 267 -27.50 8.41 -9.41
C PRO A 267 -26.53 7.46 -8.70
N VAL A 268 -26.75 6.17 -8.84
CA VAL A 268 -25.84 5.11 -8.37
C VAL A 268 -25.53 4.18 -9.53
N GLU A 269 -24.29 3.72 -9.59
CA GLU A 269 -23.85 2.76 -10.59
C GLU A 269 -23.92 1.35 -10.02
N ASN A 270 -24.63 0.48 -10.73
CA ASN A 270 -24.72 -0.93 -10.40
C ASN A 270 -24.66 -1.76 -11.69
N GLU A 271 -23.69 -2.67 -11.80
CA GLU A 271 -23.53 -3.60 -12.94
C GLU A 271 -23.54 -2.93 -14.32
N GLY A 272 -22.93 -1.75 -14.44
CA GLY A 272 -22.84 -1.00 -15.71
C GLY A 272 -24.10 -0.20 -16.07
N ALA A 273 -25.09 -0.11 -15.18
CA ALA A 273 -26.28 0.71 -15.35
C ALA A 273 -26.38 1.78 -14.27
N THR A 274 -26.70 3.02 -14.66
CA THR A 274 -27.01 4.11 -13.71
C THR A 274 -28.46 3.96 -13.24
N ARG A 275 -28.65 3.74 -11.93
CA ARG A 275 -29.98 3.72 -11.28
C ARG A 275 -30.17 4.96 -10.43
N LEU A 276 -31.41 5.39 -10.26
CA LEU A 276 -31.75 6.50 -9.39
C LEU A 276 -32.09 5.98 -7.99
N PHE A 277 -31.30 6.38 -6.99
CA PHE A 277 -31.44 5.95 -5.60
C PHE A 277 -32.19 7.02 -4.78
N PRO A 278 -33.23 6.65 -3.99
CA PRO A 278 -33.98 7.60 -3.20
C PRO A 278 -33.11 8.23 -2.10
N VAL A 279 -33.17 9.53 -1.98
CA VAL A 279 -32.43 10.28 -0.92
C VAL A 279 -32.93 9.92 0.48
N SER A 280 -34.24 9.55 0.61
CA SER A 280 -34.81 9.10 1.89
C SER A 280 -34.13 7.89 2.51
N ASP A 281 -33.49 7.06 1.68
CA ASP A 281 -32.90 5.79 2.11
C ASP A 281 -31.42 5.95 2.45
N ILE A 282 -30.85 7.13 2.21
CA ILE A 282 -29.45 7.42 2.50
C ILE A 282 -29.25 7.61 4.01
N HIS A 283 -28.34 6.83 4.60
CA HIS A 283 -27.87 6.96 5.97
C HIS A 283 -26.60 7.80 6.08
N ALA A 284 -25.65 7.53 5.18
CA ALA A 284 -24.37 8.22 5.15
C ALA A 284 -23.76 8.21 3.76
N ILE A 285 -22.89 9.17 3.48
CA ILE A 285 -22.11 9.27 2.25
C ILE A 285 -20.66 9.44 2.63
N GLN A 286 -19.79 8.63 2.01
CA GLN A 286 -18.36 8.69 2.19
C GLN A 286 -17.67 9.07 0.88
N ALA A 287 -16.79 10.07 0.92
CA ALA A 287 -15.93 10.40 -0.20
C ALA A 287 -14.90 9.32 -0.44
N THR A 288 -14.70 8.95 -1.70
CA THR A 288 -13.56 8.20 -2.20
C THR A 288 -12.81 9.04 -3.21
N THR A 289 -11.72 8.52 -3.79
CA THR A 289 -10.84 9.31 -4.67
C THR A 289 -11.58 9.84 -5.92
N HIS A 290 -12.56 9.10 -6.45
CA HIS A 290 -13.23 9.43 -7.73
C HIS A 290 -14.76 9.42 -7.67
N TYR A 291 -15.37 8.99 -6.57
CA TYR A 291 -16.82 8.84 -6.42
C TYR A 291 -17.21 8.97 -4.95
N SER A 292 -18.51 8.90 -4.67
CA SER A 292 -19.00 8.79 -3.31
C SER A 292 -19.64 7.42 -3.09
N LEU A 293 -19.40 6.84 -1.90
CA LEU A 293 -20.11 5.66 -1.43
C LEU A 293 -21.31 6.09 -0.62
N ILE A 294 -22.49 5.68 -1.05
CA ILE A 294 -23.76 5.89 -0.36
C ILE A 294 -24.03 4.65 0.48
N PHE A 295 -24.27 4.81 1.76
CA PHE A 295 -24.68 3.76 2.69
C PHE A 295 -26.16 3.90 3.01
N ASP A 296 -26.95 2.86 2.73
CA ASP A 296 -28.41 2.80 2.93
C ASP A 296 -28.82 2.18 4.27
N GLY A 297 -27.87 1.90 5.15
CA GLY A 297 -28.08 1.20 6.41
C GLY A 297 -27.84 -0.31 6.34
N ARG A 298 -27.67 -0.88 5.12
CA ARG A 298 -27.40 -2.29 4.86
C ARG A 298 -26.27 -2.49 3.87
N HIS A 299 -26.33 -1.81 2.73
CA HIS A 299 -25.41 -1.96 1.60
C HIS A 299 -24.78 -0.64 1.23
N GLU A 300 -23.70 -0.73 0.45
CA GLU A 300 -23.00 0.40 -0.14
C GLU A 300 -23.29 0.48 -1.64
N HIS A 301 -23.57 1.70 -2.11
CA HIS A 301 -23.84 1.99 -3.51
C HIS A 301 -22.84 3.04 -4.01
N PHE A 302 -22.31 2.84 -5.22
CA PHE A 302 -21.39 3.80 -5.84
C PHE A 302 -22.16 4.90 -6.54
N SER A 303 -21.82 6.16 -6.27
CA SER A 303 -22.38 7.31 -6.96
C SER A 303 -21.29 8.10 -7.68
N PRO A 304 -21.52 8.52 -8.95
CA PRO A 304 -20.58 9.35 -9.69
C PRO A 304 -20.49 10.80 -9.12
N TRP A 305 -21.44 11.21 -8.26
CA TRP A 305 -21.36 12.52 -7.63
C TRP A 305 -20.29 12.57 -6.54
N SER A 306 -19.49 13.62 -6.57
CA SER A 306 -18.54 13.90 -5.49
C SER A 306 -19.28 14.28 -4.19
N ILE A 307 -18.62 14.14 -3.04
CA ILE A 307 -19.21 14.51 -1.74
C ILE A 307 -19.59 16.02 -1.68
N SER A 308 -18.84 16.88 -2.36
CA SER A 308 -19.12 18.31 -2.43
C SER A 308 -20.35 18.59 -3.30
N GLU A 309 -20.54 17.83 -4.35
CA GLU A 309 -21.74 17.89 -5.19
C GLU A 309 -22.97 17.37 -4.43
N MET A 310 -22.83 16.26 -3.69
CA MET A 310 -23.86 15.74 -2.80
C MET A 310 -24.28 16.81 -1.77
N GLU A 311 -23.31 17.46 -1.12
CA GLU A 311 -23.55 18.50 -0.12
C GLU A 311 -24.30 19.71 -0.69
N THR A 312 -24.09 20.02 -1.99
CA THR A 312 -24.76 21.13 -2.68
C THR A 312 -26.17 20.77 -3.13
N ARG A 313 -26.40 19.53 -3.54
CA ARG A 313 -27.67 19.06 -4.14
C ARG A 313 -28.65 18.50 -3.11
N LEU A 314 -28.16 17.99 -1.99
CA LEU A 314 -29.00 17.44 -0.92
C LEU A 314 -29.52 18.55 0.02
N ASP A 315 -30.65 18.28 0.65
CA ASP A 315 -31.23 19.21 1.62
C ASP A 315 -30.32 19.35 2.85
N LYS A 316 -29.84 20.57 3.04
CA LYS A 316 -28.96 20.93 4.16
C LYS A 316 -29.63 20.80 5.53
N SER A 317 -30.96 20.77 5.60
CA SER A 317 -31.67 20.51 6.85
C SER A 317 -31.66 19.05 7.24
N ALA A 318 -31.67 18.14 6.25
CA ALA A 318 -31.66 16.69 6.45
C ALA A 318 -30.23 16.11 6.50
N PHE A 319 -29.31 16.69 5.76
CA PHE A 319 -27.93 16.23 5.65
C PHE A 319 -26.93 17.20 6.26
N MET A 320 -25.87 16.64 6.86
CA MET A 320 -24.79 17.45 7.43
C MET A 320 -23.43 16.82 7.13
N ARG A 321 -22.47 17.64 6.69
CA ARG A 321 -21.09 17.24 6.58
C ARG A 321 -20.45 17.21 7.97
N VAL A 322 -20.03 16.03 8.42
CA VAL A 322 -19.46 15.84 9.77
C VAL A 322 -17.95 15.65 9.75
N HIS A 323 -17.41 15.35 8.59
CA HIS A 323 -15.98 15.18 8.36
C HIS A 323 -15.63 15.58 6.93
N ARG A 324 -14.36 15.90 6.64
CA ARG A 324 -13.92 16.22 5.26
C ARG A 324 -14.32 15.15 4.23
N SER A 325 -14.46 13.91 4.66
CA SER A 325 -14.82 12.76 3.81
C SER A 325 -16.17 12.13 4.14
N HIS A 326 -16.98 12.71 5.05
CA HIS A 326 -18.27 12.11 5.44
C HIS A 326 -19.38 13.13 5.56
N LEU A 327 -20.54 12.77 4.97
CA LEU A 327 -21.81 13.47 5.09
C LEU A 327 -22.84 12.48 5.62
N ILE A 328 -23.68 12.87 6.55
CA ILE A 328 -24.67 11.99 7.20
C ILE A 328 -26.07 12.56 7.08
N ALA A 329 -27.08 11.66 7.04
CA ALA A 329 -28.47 12.01 7.25
C ALA A 329 -28.71 12.17 8.75
N VAL A 330 -28.98 13.41 9.21
CA VAL A 330 -29.11 13.73 10.65
C VAL A 330 -30.23 12.91 11.30
N GLY A 331 -31.36 12.71 10.60
CA GLY A 331 -32.50 11.94 11.10
C GLY A 331 -32.27 10.40 11.18
N LYS A 332 -31.15 9.89 10.63
CA LYS A 332 -30.79 8.48 10.67
C LYS A 332 -29.71 8.17 11.72
N VAL A 333 -29.27 9.16 12.49
CA VAL A 333 -28.29 8.99 13.56
C VAL A 333 -28.92 8.24 14.73
N GLN A 334 -28.32 7.12 15.13
CA GLN A 334 -28.76 6.30 16.26
C GLN A 334 -28.07 6.68 17.56
N ALA A 335 -26.76 6.95 17.50
CA ALA A 335 -25.99 7.36 18.66
C ALA A 335 -24.85 8.31 18.29
N LEU A 336 -24.51 9.20 19.22
CA LEU A 336 -23.33 10.05 19.15
C LEU A 336 -22.46 9.74 20.36
N ARG A 337 -21.30 9.14 20.13
CA ARG A 337 -20.34 8.77 21.17
C ARG A 337 -19.13 9.70 21.13
N LYS A 338 -18.70 10.15 22.30
CA LYS A 338 -17.43 10.85 22.46
C LYS A 338 -16.32 9.82 22.67
N SER A 339 -15.25 9.88 21.87
CA SER A 339 -14.07 9.01 21.98
C SER A 339 -12.84 9.90 22.14
N GLY A 340 -12.44 10.16 23.39
CA GLY A 340 -11.36 11.08 23.72
C GLY A 340 -11.65 12.49 23.20
N ASP A 341 -10.76 13.02 22.35
CA ASP A 341 -10.87 14.35 21.71
C ASP A 341 -11.70 14.32 20.42
N SER A 342 -12.14 13.17 19.94
CA SER A 342 -12.96 12.98 18.74
C SER A 342 -14.37 12.49 19.11
N ALA A 343 -15.27 12.48 18.15
CA ALA A 343 -16.59 11.90 18.28
C ALA A 343 -16.89 10.97 17.11
N VAL A 344 -17.78 10.01 17.34
CA VAL A 344 -18.22 9.04 16.35
C VAL A 344 -19.74 8.99 16.35
N VAL A 345 -20.35 8.97 15.17
CA VAL A 345 -21.78 8.75 14.95
C VAL A 345 -22.01 7.29 14.58
N GLU A 346 -23.02 6.69 15.17
CA GLU A 346 -23.54 5.37 14.79
C GLU A 346 -24.81 5.54 13.93
N THR A 347 -24.82 4.88 12.77
CA THR A 347 -25.98 4.84 11.86
C THR A 347 -26.01 3.49 11.14
N GLY A 348 -27.19 3.02 10.78
CA GLY A 348 -27.40 1.76 10.07
C GLY A 348 -28.73 1.10 10.44
N VAL A 349 -29.05 -0.03 9.81
CA VAL A 349 -30.21 -0.86 10.14
C VAL A 349 -29.72 -2.23 10.58
N ASP A 350 -29.20 -3.03 9.65
CA ASP A 350 -28.66 -4.35 9.95
C ASP A 350 -27.14 -4.30 10.24
N THR A 351 -26.46 -3.29 9.69
CA THR A 351 -25.03 -3.08 9.86
C THR A 351 -24.78 -1.69 10.47
N ILE A 352 -24.35 -1.65 11.73
CA ILE A 352 -24.02 -0.37 12.38
C ILE A 352 -22.69 0.12 11.83
N ARG A 353 -22.71 1.32 11.28
CA ARG A 353 -21.51 2.01 10.79
C ARG A 353 -21.10 3.12 11.74
N MET A 354 -19.81 3.17 12.04
CA MET A 354 -19.20 4.21 12.87
C MET A 354 -18.57 5.27 11.96
N ILE A 355 -19.05 6.50 12.04
CA ILE A 355 -18.63 7.62 11.19
C ILE A 355 -17.89 8.65 12.04
N PRO A 356 -16.65 9.01 11.69
CA PRO A 356 -15.89 10.00 12.44
C PRO A 356 -16.49 11.40 12.28
N VAL A 357 -16.55 12.14 13.39
CA VAL A 357 -17.01 13.53 13.44
C VAL A 357 -15.83 14.43 13.80
N SER A 358 -15.55 15.43 12.96
CA SER A 358 -14.48 16.38 13.24
C SER A 358 -14.85 17.29 14.42
N ARG A 359 -13.84 17.80 15.13
CA ARG A 359 -14.04 18.70 16.29
C ARG A 359 -14.87 19.94 15.93
N THR A 360 -14.67 20.47 14.75
CA THR A 360 -15.38 21.67 14.26
C THR A 360 -16.87 21.43 14.05
N HIS A 361 -17.27 20.24 13.65
CA HIS A 361 -18.67 19.90 13.37
C HIS A 361 -19.41 19.26 14.55
N TYR A 362 -18.69 18.90 15.62
CA TYR A 362 -19.29 18.24 16.78
C TYR A 362 -20.36 19.07 17.48
N ALA A 363 -20.08 20.35 17.73
CA ALA A 363 -21.01 21.24 18.41
C ALA A 363 -22.29 21.48 17.60
N GLU A 364 -22.16 21.67 16.28
CA GLU A 364 -23.27 21.84 15.35
C GLU A 364 -24.13 20.57 15.27
N LEU A 365 -23.50 19.40 15.12
CA LEU A 365 -24.20 18.11 15.08
C LEU A 365 -24.99 17.87 16.37
N LYS A 366 -24.38 18.12 17.52
CA LYS A 366 -25.04 18.00 18.82
C LYS A 366 -26.27 18.89 18.93
N SER A 367 -26.18 20.12 18.41
CA SER A 367 -27.30 21.04 18.36
C SER A 367 -28.43 20.56 17.47
N ARG A 368 -28.10 20.06 16.26
CA ARG A 368 -29.09 19.51 15.31
C ARG A 368 -29.79 18.24 15.81
N LEU A 369 -29.09 17.42 16.61
CA LEU A 369 -29.67 16.24 17.25
C LEU A 369 -30.52 16.57 18.50
N GLY A 370 -30.65 17.84 18.87
CA GLY A 370 -31.40 18.25 20.05
C GLY A 370 -30.74 17.88 21.39
N LEU A 371 -29.49 17.43 21.36
CA LEU A 371 -28.73 17.01 22.54
C LEU A 371 -28.15 18.25 23.24
N ARG A 372 -28.98 19.02 23.96
CA ARG A 372 -28.49 20.10 24.82
C ARG A 372 -27.63 19.56 25.94
N ALA A 373 -26.58 20.27 26.33
CA ALA A 373 -25.81 19.97 27.55
C ALA A 373 -26.77 19.99 28.74
N ILE A 374 -26.91 18.84 29.40
CA ILE A 374 -27.51 18.81 30.72
C ILE A 374 -26.56 19.64 31.59
N GLN A 375 -26.96 20.88 31.90
CA GLN A 375 -26.29 21.63 32.94
C GLN A 375 -26.37 20.77 34.22
N ARG A 376 -25.22 20.32 34.70
CA ARG A 376 -25.10 19.78 36.04
C ARG A 376 -25.38 20.94 36.99
N THR A 377 -26.66 21.12 37.34
CA THR A 377 -27.09 21.99 38.44
C THR A 377 -26.48 21.39 39.71
N HIS A 378 -25.60 22.15 40.31
CA HIS A 378 -24.98 21.85 41.60
C HIS A 378 -26.05 21.49 42.63
N LEU A 379 -26.10 20.23 43.06
CA LEU A 379 -26.55 19.87 44.40
C LEU A 379 -25.43 20.20 45.40
N ARG A 380 -25.23 21.49 45.64
CA ARG A 380 -24.63 21.98 46.88
C ARG A 380 -25.79 22.53 47.72
N SER A 381 -26.27 21.76 48.66
CA SER A 381 -26.72 22.24 49.97
C SER A 381 -27.29 21.07 50.78
N ARG A 382 -26.61 20.73 51.78
CA ARG A 382 -27.05 20.46 53.16
C ARG A 382 -26.13 19.44 53.85
N LYS A 383 -25.06 19.96 54.36
CA LYS A 383 -24.48 19.52 55.60
C LYS A 383 -24.36 20.78 56.47
N ALA A 384 -25.35 21.01 57.27
CA ALA A 384 -25.31 21.82 58.48
C ALA A 384 -26.60 21.49 59.26
N SER A 385 -26.49 20.61 60.18
CA SER A 385 -27.07 20.57 61.53
C SER A 385 -26.65 19.23 62.12
#